data_68abc4581c6d39cb8cce254e76b87eae
#
_entry.id   68abc4581c6d39cb8cce254e76b87eae
#
_cell.length_a   1.000
_cell.length_b   1.000
_cell.length_c   1.000
_cell.angle_alpha   90.00
_cell.angle_beta   90.00
_cell.angle_gamma   90.00
#
_symmetry.space_group_name_H-M   'P 1'
#
loop_
_entity.id
_entity.type
_entity.pdbx_description
1 polymer ?
#
loop_
_entity_poly.entity_id
_entity_poly.type
_entity_poly.pdbx_seq_one_letter_code
_entity_poly.pdbx_strand_id
1 'polypeptide(L)'
;MNFYIQSFLIFFKIGLFTIGGGYAMIPLIRGELVTRRKWFTDKEFIDIVALSQSMPGIFAVNIAIFIGYKLRKLKGAITFAAGTVMPSFLIILIIALFFHQFKEIKAVESIFKGIRPAVVALIASPVFSMAKSAKISKYNIWIPVVSALLIWLLGFSPVYVIIIAGVSGYIYGVFKHKSSKK
;
A
#
# COMPACT_ATOMS: atom_id res chain seq x y z
N MET A 1 0.86 5.47 -31.16
CA MET A 1 1.61 4.67 -30.15
C MET A 1 0.72 3.51 -29.71
N ASN A 2 1.26 2.30 -29.64
CA ASN A 2 0.46 1.12 -29.25
C ASN A 2 -0.10 1.34 -27.84
N PHE A 3 -1.38 0.99 -27.60
CA PHE A 3 -2.07 1.15 -26.33
C PHE A 3 -1.28 0.56 -25.15
N TYR A 4 -0.69 -0.62 -25.32
CA TYR A 4 0.07 -1.29 -24.27
C TYR A 4 1.34 -0.53 -23.88
N ILE A 5 2.09 -0.04 -24.87
CA ILE A 5 3.30 0.76 -24.62
C ILE A 5 2.92 2.05 -23.90
N GLN A 6 1.85 2.70 -24.34
CA GLN A 6 1.37 3.93 -23.73
C GLN A 6 0.96 3.71 -22.27
N SER A 7 0.18 2.66 -22.01
CA SER A 7 -0.27 2.32 -20.65
C SER A 7 0.89 1.95 -19.73
N PHE A 8 1.85 1.17 -20.26
CA PHE A 8 3.07 0.83 -19.54
C PHE A 8 3.85 2.08 -19.13
N LEU A 9 4.12 2.99 -20.08
CA LEU A 9 4.87 4.22 -19.81
C LEU A 9 4.17 5.16 -18.83
N ILE A 10 2.84 5.23 -18.85
CA ILE A 10 2.07 6.01 -17.89
C ILE A 10 2.29 5.47 -16.48
N PHE A 11 2.10 4.17 -16.29
CA PHE A 11 2.22 3.56 -14.98
C PHE A 11 3.67 3.46 -14.52
N PHE A 12 4.62 3.31 -15.45
CA PHE A 12 6.05 3.43 -15.20
C PHE A 12 6.41 4.81 -14.64
N LYS A 13 5.93 5.87 -15.29
CA LYS A 13 6.14 7.24 -14.81
C LYS A 13 5.51 7.47 -13.44
N ILE A 14 4.27 7.02 -13.23
CA ILE A 14 3.61 7.13 -11.92
C ILE A 14 4.40 6.36 -10.86
N GLY A 15 4.80 5.11 -11.14
CA GLY A 15 5.61 4.31 -10.22
C GLY A 15 6.97 4.93 -9.89
N LEU A 16 7.60 5.56 -10.87
CA LEU A 16 8.91 6.21 -10.70
C LEU A 16 8.85 7.46 -9.81
N PHE A 17 7.82 8.29 -9.99
CA PHE A 17 7.73 9.60 -9.31
C PHE A 17 6.88 9.57 -8.04
N THR A 18 6.31 8.43 -7.67
CA THR A 18 5.51 8.35 -6.44
C THR A 18 6.36 7.92 -5.26
N ILE A 19 6.58 8.84 -4.34
CA ILE A 19 7.20 8.59 -3.03
C ILE A 19 6.09 8.69 -1.98
N GLY A 20 5.92 7.66 -1.12
CA GLY A 20 4.90 7.68 -0.07
C GLY A 20 3.87 6.54 -0.11
N GLY A 21 4.08 5.55 -0.96
CA GLY A 21 3.27 4.33 -1.01
C GLY A 21 2.05 4.41 -1.93
N GLY A 22 1.28 3.32 -1.96
CA GLY A 22 0.20 3.14 -2.94
C GLY A 22 -0.92 4.18 -2.88
N TYR A 23 -1.22 4.72 -1.70
CA TYR A 23 -2.22 5.78 -1.56
C TYR A 23 -1.80 7.09 -2.22
N ALA A 24 -0.51 7.42 -2.23
CA ALA A 24 0.01 8.61 -2.90
C ALA A 24 -0.12 8.53 -4.43
N MET A 25 -0.28 7.33 -4.99
CA MET A 25 -0.50 7.13 -6.42
C MET A 25 -1.93 7.44 -6.87
N ILE A 26 -2.94 7.38 -5.98
CA ILE A 26 -4.36 7.55 -6.32
C ILE A 26 -4.61 8.86 -7.09
N PRO A 27 -4.21 10.04 -6.60
CA PRO A 27 -4.47 11.29 -7.31
C PRO A 27 -3.75 11.36 -8.65
N LEU A 28 -2.57 10.75 -8.79
CA LEU A 28 -1.81 10.73 -10.05
C LEU A 28 -2.50 9.83 -11.08
N ILE A 29 -2.93 8.64 -10.67
CA ILE A 29 -3.67 7.70 -11.52
C ILE A 29 -5.00 8.32 -11.94
N ARG A 30 -5.75 8.93 -11.00
CA ARG A 30 -7.00 9.63 -11.30
C ARG A 30 -6.80 10.75 -12.31
N GLY A 31 -5.80 11.61 -12.08
CA GLY A 31 -5.48 12.72 -12.98
C GLY A 31 -5.17 12.25 -14.39
N GLU A 32 -4.45 11.15 -14.54
CA GLU A 32 -4.10 10.61 -15.86
C GLU A 32 -5.28 9.91 -16.54
N LEU A 33 -6.01 9.05 -15.82
CA LEU A 33 -7.01 8.17 -16.43
C LEU A 33 -8.41 8.77 -16.51
N VAL A 34 -8.79 9.62 -15.55
CA VAL A 34 -10.11 10.25 -15.51
C VAL A 34 -10.05 11.63 -16.18
N THR A 35 -9.12 12.50 -15.74
CA THR A 35 -9.10 13.88 -16.18
C THR A 35 -8.49 14.03 -17.58
N ARG A 36 -7.30 13.45 -17.83
CA ARG A 36 -6.57 13.64 -19.09
C ARG A 36 -7.09 12.74 -20.21
N ARG A 37 -7.23 11.43 -19.92
CA ARG A 37 -7.53 10.43 -20.96
C ARG A 37 -9.00 10.06 -21.04
N LYS A 38 -9.76 10.35 -20.01
CA LYS A 38 -11.18 10.02 -19.92
C LYS A 38 -11.48 8.54 -20.19
N TRP A 39 -10.57 7.65 -19.75
CA TRP A 39 -10.75 6.20 -19.87
C TRP A 39 -11.74 5.65 -18.85
N PHE A 40 -11.92 6.39 -17.74
CA PHE A 40 -12.87 6.07 -16.68
C PHE A 40 -13.62 7.33 -16.25
N THR A 41 -14.82 7.13 -15.74
CA THR A 41 -15.54 8.14 -14.97
C THR A 41 -15.01 8.16 -13.53
N ASP A 42 -15.27 9.25 -12.80
CA ASP A 42 -14.91 9.35 -11.38
C ASP A 42 -15.51 8.21 -10.55
N LYS A 43 -16.77 7.88 -10.81
CA LYS A 43 -17.47 6.79 -10.11
C LYS A 43 -16.78 5.45 -10.33
N GLU A 44 -16.51 5.10 -11.59
CA GLU A 44 -15.82 3.85 -11.92
C GLU A 44 -14.42 3.76 -11.29
N PHE A 45 -13.72 4.89 -11.23
CA PHE A 45 -12.40 4.94 -10.62
C PHE A 45 -12.47 4.70 -9.09
N ILE A 46 -13.44 5.33 -8.41
CA ILE A 46 -13.67 5.12 -6.97
C ILE A 46 -14.05 3.66 -6.69
N ASP A 47 -14.90 3.04 -7.52
CA ASP A 47 -15.26 1.63 -7.38
C ASP A 47 -14.03 0.71 -7.51
N ILE A 48 -13.12 1.00 -8.46
CA ILE A 48 -11.86 0.26 -8.62
C ILE A 48 -10.98 0.42 -7.39
N VAL A 49 -10.85 1.65 -6.86
CA VAL A 49 -10.06 1.92 -5.64
C VAL A 49 -10.62 1.14 -4.46
N ALA A 50 -11.93 1.17 -4.24
CA ALA A 50 -12.59 0.45 -3.15
C ALA A 50 -12.38 -1.07 -3.27
N LEU A 51 -12.53 -1.63 -4.48
CA LEU A 51 -12.29 -3.04 -4.75
C LEU A 51 -10.83 -3.42 -4.48
N SER A 52 -9.89 -2.57 -4.92
CA SER A 52 -8.45 -2.80 -4.71
C SER A 52 -8.05 -2.80 -3.23
N GLN A 53 -8.76 -2.03 -2.39
CA GLN A 53 -8.55 -2.02 -0.95
C GLN A 53 -9.04 -3.30 -0.25
N SER A 54 -10.03 -3.96 -0.84
CA SER A 54 -10.59 -5.21 -0.30
C SER A 54 -9.73 -6.43 -0.61
N MET A 55 -8.77 -6.29 -1.53
CA MET A 55 -7.92 -7.39 -1.97
C MET A 55 -6.60 -7.41 -1.18
N PRO A 56 -6.11 -8.58 -0.75
CA PRO A 56 -4.79 -8.68 -0.13
C PRO A 56 -3.70 -8.39 -1.16
N GLY A 57 -2.61 -7.74 -0.71
CA GLY A 57 -1.46 -7.45 -1.55
C GLY A 57 -1.09 -5.97 -1.62
N ILE A 58 -0.23 -5.63 -2.58
CA ILE A 58 0.26 -4.26 -2.78
C ILE A 58 -0.85 -3.43 -3.43
N PHE A 59 -1.42 -2.50 -2.69
CA PHE A 59 -2.56 -1.69 -3.09
C PHE A 59 -2.41 -1.02 -4.48
N ALA A 60 -1.25 -0.40 -4.74
CA ALA A 60 -0.98 0.24 -6.03
C ALA A 60 -0.98 -0.74 -7.20
N VAL A 61 -0.45 -1.95 -6.98
CA VAL A 61 -0.43 -3.01 -8.00
C VAL A 61 -1.84 -3.54 -8.23
N ASN A 62 -2.65 -3.71 -7.17
CA ASN A 62 -4.03 -4.12 -7.28
C ASN A 62 -4.83 -3.12 -8.13
N ILE A 63 -4.70 -1.81 -7.87
CA ILE A 63 -5.34 -0.78 -8.71
C ILE A 63 -4.92 -0.92 -10.18
N ALA A 64 -3.61 -1.07 -10.45
CA ALA A 64 -3.08 -1.20 -11.79
C ALA A 64 -3.65 -2.45 -12.51
N ILE A 65 -3.73 -3.58 -11.80
CA ILE A 65 -4.32 -4.83 -12.31
C ILE A 65 -5.79 -4.63 -12.67
N PHE A 66 -6.61 -4.06 -11.76
CA PHE A 66 -8.04 -3.86 -12.03
C PHE A 66 -8.29 -2.90 -13.19
N ILE A 67 -7.57 -1.80 -13.24
CA ILE A 67 -7.63 -0.85 -14.36
C ILE A 67 -7.28 -1.55 -15.67
N GLY A 68 -6.13 -2.23 -15.69
CA GLY A 68 -5.64 -2.93 -16.88
C GLY A 68 -6.59 -4.03 -17.32
N TYR A 69 -7.14 -4.80 -16.39
CA TYR A 69 -8.10 -5.86 -16.66
C TYR A 69 -9.41 -5.32 -17.23
N LYS A 70 -9.93 -4.22 -16.67
CA LYS A 70 -11.16 -3.60 -17.16
C LYS A 70 -11.01 -3.07 -18.59
N LEU A 71 -9.82 -2.53 -18.94
CA LEU A 71 -9.56 -1.98 -20.27
C LEU A 71 -9.22 -3.06 -21.32
N ARG A 72 -8.37 -4.03 -21.02
CA ARG A 72 -7.80 -4.99 -21.97
C ARG A 72 -7.61 -6.40 -21.39
N LYS A 73 -8.46 -6.80 -20.44
CA LYS A 73 -8.43 -8.12 -19.81
C LYS A 73 -7.01 -8.46 -19.28
N LEU A 74 -6.60 -9.72 -19.36
CA LEU A 74 -5.34 -10.20 -18.78
C LEU A 74 -4.10 -9.47 -19.34
N LYS A 75 -4.05 -9.22 -20.66
CA LYS A 75 -2.93 -8.50 -21.28
C LYS A 75 -2.80 -7.07 -20.72
N GLY A 76 -3.93 -6.39 -20.52
CA GLY A 76 -3.95 -5.09 -19.87
C GLY A 76 -3.46 -5.18 -18.42
N ALA A 77 -4.01 -6.10 -17.64
CA ALA A 77 -3.60 -6.28 -16.23
C ALA A 77 -2.09 -6.46 -16.07
N ILE A 78 -1.48 -7.33 -16.87
CA ILE A 78 -0.03 -7.57 -16.85
C ILE A 78 0.74 -6.29 -17.24
N THR A 79 0.31 -5.58 -18.29
CA THR A 79 1.00 -4.37 -18.77
C THR A 79 1.00 -3.26 -17.73
N PHE A 80 -0.15 -3.01 -17.10
CA PHE A 80 -0.29 -1.96 -16.09
C PHE A 80 0.46 -2.31 -14.80
N ALA A 81 0.36 -3.56 -14.35
CA ALA A 81 1.09 -4.05 -13.17
C ALA A 81 2.61 -3.98 -13.39
N ALA A 82 3.10 -4.46 -14.54
CA ALA A 82 4.52 -4.39 -14.91
C ALA A 82 5.00 -2.93 -14.94
N GLY A 83 4.24 -2.01 -15.54
CA GLY A 83 4.56 -0.58 -15.52
C GLY A 83 4.71 -0.02 -14.11
N THR A 84 3.83 -0.42 -13.19
CA THR A 84 3.85 0.04 -11.80
C THR A 84 5.07 -0.46 -11.03
N VAL A 85 5.44 -1.73 -11.21
CA VAL A 85 6.49 -2.41 -10.42
C VAL A 85 7.88 -2.18 -10.98
N MET A 86 8.01 -2.11 -12.31
CA MET A 86 9.30 -2.08 -13.03
C MET A 86 10.24 -0.96 -12.56
N PRO A 87 9.79 0.29 -12.33
CA PRO A 87 10.69 1.36 -11.90
C PRO A 87 11.38 1.03 -10.57
N SER A 88 10.60 0.61 -9.58
CA SER A 88 11.12 0.27 -8.25
C SER A 88 12.06 -0.94 -8.32
N PHE A 89 11.68 -1.95 -9.10
CA PHE A 89 12.52 -3.13 -9.31
C PHE A 89 13.87 -2.76 -9.93
N LEU A 90 13.88 -1.96 -11.00
CA LEU A 90 15.11 -1.55 -11.68
C LEU A 90 16.00 -0.68 -10.80
N ILE A 91 15.42 0.28 -10.05
CA ILE A 91 16.18 1.13 -9.12
C ILE A 91 16.84 0.29 -8.04
N ILE A 92 16.08 -0.61 -7.40
CA ILE A 92 16.60 -1.47 -6.34
C ILE A 92 17.67 -2.42 -6.90
N LEU A 93 17.46 -2.98 -8.08
CA LEU A 93 18.41 -3.86 -8.74
C LEU A 93 19.73 -3.14 -9.04
N ILE A 94 19.66 -1.94 -9.63
CA ILE A 94 20.84 -1.11 -9.93
C ILE A 94 21.59 -0.78 -8.63
N ILE A 95 20.88 -0.31 -7.62
CA ILE A 95 21.49 -0.02 -6.31
C ILE A 95 22.17 -1.27 -5.75
N ALA A 96 21.50 -2.42 -5.76
CA ALA A 96 22.03 -3.66 -5.22
C ALA A 96 23.31 -4.13 -5.92
N LEU A 97 23.35 -4.02 -7.25
CA LEU A 97 24.53 -4.41 -8.05
C LEU A 97 25.76 -3.57 -7.72
N PHE A 98 25.57 -2.28 -7.47
CA PHE A 98 26.67 -1.37 -7.19
C PHE A 98 26.89 -1.09 -5.71
N PHE A 99 26.00 -1.55 -4.84
CA PHE A 99 26.01 -1.22 -3.41
C PHE A 99 27.32 -1.58 -2.71
N HIS A 100 27.90 -2.73 -3.06
CA HIS A 100 29.14 -3.19 -2.43
C HIS A 100 30.31 -2.26 -2.71
N GLN A 101 30.33 -1.56 -3.84
CA GLN A 101 31.38 -0.62 -4.23
C GLN A 101 31.20 0.76 -3.56
N PHE A 102 29.96 1.13 -3.23
CA PHE A 102 29.63 2.47 -2.72
C PHE A 102 29.44 2.53 -1.20
N LYS A 103 29.19 1.37 -0.53
CA LYS A 103 28.87 1.34 0.90
C LYS A 103 29.97 1.93 1.79
N GLU A 104 31.23 1.90 1.36
CA GLU A 104 32.40 2.37 2.11
C GLU A 104 32.69 3.86 1.88
N ILE A 105 32.01 4.50 0.95
CA ILE A 105 32.16 5.93 0.69
C ILE A 105 31.46 6.71 1.79
N LYS A 106 32.20 7.52 2.57
CA LYS A 106 31.68 8.32 3.69
C LYS A 106 30.45 9.18 3.32
N ALA A 107 30.43 9.74 2.12
CA ALA A 107 29.30 10.53 1.63
C ALA A 107 28.03 9.66 1.50
N VAL A 108 28.14 8.45 0.96
CA VAL A 108 27.04 7.50 0.83
C VAL A 108 26.51 7.05 2.19
N GLU A 109 27.42 6.72 3.12
CA GLU A 109 27.06 6.39 4.50
C GLU A 109 26.30 7.53 5.18
N SER A 110 26.73 8.75 4.99
CA SER A 110 26.07 9.94 5.55
C SER A 110 24.67 10.15 4.96
N ILE A 111 24.49 9.93 3.65
CA ILE A 111 23.18 9.98 2.97
C ILE A 111 22.24 8.91 3.55
N PHE A 112 22.72 7.68 3.70
CA PHE A 112 21.89 6.60 4.29
C PHE A 112 21.53 6.89 5.76
N LYS A 113 22.43 7.45 6.54
CA LYS A 113 22.12 7.90 7.91
C LYS A 113 21.05 8.99 7.93
N GLY A 114 21.08 9.94 6.98
CA GLY A 114 20.08 10.99 6.84
C GLY A 114 18.71 10.48 6.35
N ILE A 115 18.67 9.42 5.52
CA ILE A 115 17.41 8.85 5.01
C ILE A 115 16.69 7.99 6.06
N ARG A 116 17.40 7.38 7.01
CA ARG A 116 16.79 6.51 8.04
C ARG A 116 15.59 7.14 8.78
N PRO A 117 15.70 8.38 9.30
CA PRO A 117 14.54 9.01 9.96
C PRO A 117 13.36 9.24 9.02
N ALA A 118 13.62 9.57 7.74
CA ALA A 118 12.58 9.74 6.74
C ALA A 118 11.84 8.44 6.46
N VAL A 119 12.55 7.31 6.38
CA VAL A 119 11.93 5.97 6.22
C VAL A 119 11.06 5.64 7.44
N VAL A 120 11.52 5.93 8.65
CA VAL A 120 10.71 5.74 9.87
C VAL A 120 9.43 6.57 9.81
N ALA A 121 9.52 7.83 9.39
CA ALA A 121 8.35 8.70 9.23
C ALA A 121 7.37 8.18 8.16
N LEU A 122 7.87 7.66 7.04
CA LEU A 122 7.06 7.06 5.98
C LEU A 122 6.31 5.80 6.46
N ILE A 123 6.92 5.00 7.32
CA ILE A 123 6.28 3.82 7.93
C ILE A 123 5.26 4.24 9.00
N ALA A 124 5.58 5.25 9.79
CA ALA A 124 4.70 5.73 10.85
C ALA A 124 3.44 6.45 10.32
N SER A 125 3.55 7.18 9.21
CA SER A 125 2.45 7.97 8.64
C SER A 125 1.18 7.16 8.36
N PRO A 126 1.21 6.00 7.66
CA PRO A 126 0.04 5.14 7.49
C PRO A 126 -0.55 4.63 8.81
N VAL A 127 0.29 4.33 9.80
CA VAL A 127 -0.17 3.87 11.12
C VAL A 127 -1.04 4.92 11.80
N PHE A 128 -0.61 6.19 11.80
CA PHE A 128 -1.40 7.29 12.35
C PHE A 128 -2.70 7.51 11.57
N SER A 129 -2.63 7.45 10.24
CA SER A 129 -3.81 7.60 9.37
C SER A 129 -4.83 6.50 9.63
N MET A 130 -4.39 5.25 9.73
CA MET A 130 -5.25 4.10 10.02
C MET A 130 -5.83 4.16 11.45
N ALA A 131 -5.03 4.55 12.44
CA ALA A 131 -5.49 4.74 13.82
C ALA A 131 -6.60 5.79 13.91
N LYS A 132 -6.47 6.89 13.16
CA LYS A 132 -7.50 7.93 13.06
C LYS A 132 -8.77 7.42 12.38
N SER A 133 -8.63 6.67 11.31
CA SER A 133 -9.76 6.07 10.57
C SER A 133 -10.49 5.00 11.37
N ALA A 134 -9.77 4.21 12.15
CA ALA A 134 -10.33 3.18 13.03
C ALA A 134 -11.06 3.74 14.25
N LYS A 135 -11.09 5.09 14.43
CA LYS A 135 -11.74 5.76 15.57
C LYS A 135 -11.31 5.15 16.91
N ILE A 136 -10.02 4.88 17.07
CA ILE A 136 -9.48 4.31 18.31
C ILE A 136 -9.78 5.27 19.45
N SER A 137 -10.67 4.83 20.35
CA SER A 137 -10.99 5.57 21.59
C SER A 137 -9.87 5.39 22.61
N LYS A 138 -9.78 6.33 23.57
CA LYS A 138 -8.87 6.20 24.72
C LYS A 138 -9.04 4.88 25.47
N TYR A 139 -10.25 4.32 25.46
CA TYR A 139 -10.57 3.03 26.10
C TYR A 139 -10.06 1.81 25.31
N ASN A 140 -9.81 1.93 24.01
CA ASN A 140 -9.40 0.80 23.16
C ASN A 140 -7.93 0.88 22.73
N ILE A 141 -7.20 1.93 23.13
CA ILE A 141 -5.79 2.14 22.76
C ILE A 141 -4.86 1.06 23.32
N TRP A 142 -5.27 0.41 24.41
CA TRP A 142 -4.50 -0.68 25.01
C TRP A 142 -4.40 -1.90 24.09
N ILE A 143 -5.39 -2.14 23.21
CA ILE A 143 -5.40 -3.30 22.30
C ILE A 143 -4.21 -3.26 21.33
N PRO A 144 -4.02 -2.20 20.52
CA PRO A 144 -2.84 -2.11 19.63
C PRO A 144 -1.52 -2.05 20.41
N VAL A 145 -1.49 -1.43 21.59
CA VAL A 145 -0.28 -1.36 22.43
C VAL A 145 0.12 -2.76 22.92
N VAL A 146 -0.82 -3.51 23.49
CA VAL A 146 -0.57 -4.88 23.94
C VAL A 146 -0.19 -5.79 22.77
N SER A 147 -0.87 -5.65 21.62
CA SER A 147 -0.52 -6.42 20.41
C SER A 147 0.90 -6.13 19.95
N ALA A 148 1.31 -4.86 19.94
CA ALA A 148 2.67 -4.47 19.57
C ALA A 148 3.72 -5.03 20.56
N LEU A 149 3.44 -4.98 21.88
CA LEU A 149 4.33 -5.53 22.90
C LEU A 149 4.44 -7.06 22.79
N LEU A 150 3.34 -7.76 22.56
CA LEU A 150 3.35 -9.21 22.36
C LEU A 150 4.21 -9.62 21.16
N ILE A 151 4.10 -8.91 20.06
CA ILE A 151 4.90 -9.18 18.86
C ILE A 151 6.37 -8.87 19.13
N TRP A 152 6.67 -7.73 19.76
CA TRP A 152 8.05 -7.26 19.95
C TRP A 152 8.80 -8.03 21.05
N LEU A 153 8.18 -8.24 22.23
CA LEU A 153 8.84 -8.87 23.38
C LEU A 153 8.83 -10.40 23.31
N LEU A 154 7.73 -10.99 22.85
CA LEU A 154 7.52 -12.44 22.87
C LEU A 154 7.75 -13.09 21.50
N GLY A 155 8.04 -12.30 20.45
CA GLY A 155 8.27 -12.82 19.10
C GLY A 155 7.04 -13.50 18.48
N PHE A 156 5.84 -13.20 18.99
CA PHE A 156 4.59 -13.76 18.45
C PHE A 156 4.39 -13.36 17.01
N SER A 157 4.05 -14.32 16.15
CA SER A 157 3.71 -14.00 14.76
C SER A 157 2.46 -13.09 14.71
N PRO A 158 2.50 -12.01 13.92
CA PRO A 158 1.33 -11.12 13.73
C PRO A 158 0.07 -11.86 13.30
N VAL A 159 0.21 -12.99 12.61
CA VAL A 159 -0.91 -13.83 12.14
C VAL A 159 -1.75 -14.35 13.30
N TYR A 160 -1.11 -14.84 14.37
CA TYR A 160 -1.84 -15.31 15.55
C TYR A 160 -2.58 -14.16 16.26
N VAL A 161 -1.97 -12.99 16.33
CA VAL A 161 -2.61 -11.81 16.92
C VAL A 161 -3.87 -11.42 16.14
N ILE A 162 -3.83 -11.45 14.80
CA ILE A 162 -4.98 -11.16 13.93
C ILE A 162 -6.09 -12.19 14.15
N ILE A 163 -5.77 -13.49 14.19
CA ILE A 163 -6.75 -14.56 14.40
C ILE A 163 -7.43 -14.40 15.77
N ILE A 164 -6.64 -14.21 16.82
CA ILE A 164 -7.17 -14.05 18.19
C ILE A 164 -8.06 -12.80 18.28
N ALA A 165 -7.61 -11.68 17.71
CA ALA A 165 -8.39 -10.45 17.69
C ALA A 165 -9.70 -10.60 16.91
N GLY A 166 -9.68 -11.30 15.77
CA GLY A 166 -10.85 -11.57 14.96
C GLY A 166 -11.87 -12.46 15.68
N VAL A 167 -11.42 -13.56 16.29
CA VAL A 167 -12.28 -14.46 17.06
C VAL A 167 -12.86 -13.74 18.29
N SER A 168 -12.03 -13.01 19.04
CA SER A 168 -12.48 -12.25 20.22
C SER A 168 -13.52 -11.18 19.85
N GLY A 169 -13.29 -10.46 18.74
CA GLY A 169 -14.22 -9.45 18.23
C GLY A 169 -15.55 -10.06 17.79
N TYR A 170 -15.52 -11.22 17.15
CA TYR A 170 -16.74 -11.94 16.76
C TYR A 170 -17.54 -12.37 17.99
N ILE A 171 -16.89 -13.00 18.96
CA ILE A 171 -17.54 -13.45 20.23
C ILE A 171 -18.15 -12.25 20.94
N TYR A 172 -17.41 -11.16 21.09
CA TYR A 172 -17.91 -9.94 21.73
C TYR A 172 -19.12 -9.35 20.98
N GLY A 173 -19.08 -9.33 19.65
CA GLY A 173 -20.19 -8.86 18.82
C GLY A 173 -21.46 -9.67 19.00
N VAL A 174 -21.36 -11.00 19.06
CA VAL A 174 -22.50 -11.91 19.30
C VAL A 174 -23.11 -11.69 20.67
N PHE A 175 -22.29 -11.57 21.73
CA PHE A 175 -22.79 -11.31 23.07
C PHE A 175 -23.48 -9.95 23.21
N LYS A 176 -22.91 -8.90 22.61
CA LYS A 176 -23.48 -7.55 22.65
C LYS A 176 -24.81 -7.46 21.90
N HIS A 177 -24.92 -8.15 20.75
CA HIS A 177 -26.15 -8.16 19.97
C HIS A 177 -27.29 -8.89 20.71
N LYS A 178 -26.96 -9.92 21.49
CA LYS A 178 -27.91 -10.66 22.31
C LYS A 178 -28.41 -9.85 23.54
N SER A 179 -27.56 -8.96 24.07
CA SER A 179 -27.89 -8.07 25.20
C SER A 179 -28.73 -6.85 24.78
N SER A 180 -28.67 -6.43 23.54
CA SER A 180 -29.44 -5.28 22.99
C SER A 180 -30.85 -5.66 22.53
N LYS A 181 -31.23 -6.94 22.57
CA LYS A 181 -32.57 -7.45 22.23
C LYS A 181 -33.40 -7.84 23.46
N LYS A 182 -32.87 -7.60 24.65
CA LYS A 182 -33.63 -7.63 25.91
C LYS A 182 -33.85 -6.20 26.40
#